data_8c7d5f55e7e10b34232e2467ca2f78d0
#
_entry.id   8c7d5f55e7e10b34232e2467ca2f78d0
#
_cell.length_a   1.000
_cell.length_b   1.000
_cell.length_c   1.000
_cell.angle_alpha   90.00
_cell.angle_beta   90.00
_cell.angle_gamma   90.00
#
_symmetry.space_group_name_H-M   'P 1'
#
loop_
_entity.id
_entity.type
_entity.pdbx_description
1 polymer ?
#
loop_
_entity_poly.entity_id
_entity_poly.type
_entity_poly.pdbx_seq_one_letter_code
_entity_poly.pdbx_strand_id
1 'polypeptide(L)'
;MEINLNDLNKNSLIMQWNRDANGNPASIKIENEVQQISVTHNLIQLAQIPDQYYKVKIGTEKQWLTEVFNKRELTPETFLVDYHTGLVYFHKDLSGKPVIAEYYGRGVVLLSDARIFHKTGEN
;
A
#
# COMPACT_ATOMS: atom_id res chain seq x y z
N MET A 1 -28.45 16.47 3.21
CA MET A 1 -27.23 16.90 3.87
C MET A 1 -26.37 17.74 2.93
N GLU A 2 -25.82 18.76 3.48
CA GLU A 2 -24.96 19.60 2.69
C GLU A 2 -23.53 19.08 2.70
N ILE A 3 -22.99 18.86 1.52
CA ILE A 3 -21.60 18.40 1.38
C ILE A 3 -20.92 19.32 0.40
N ASN A 4 -19.89 20.01 0.86
CA ASN A 4 -19.15 20.85 -0.06
C ASN A 4 -18.02 20.01 -0.68
N LEU A 5 -17.39 20.54 -1.70
CA LEU A 5 -16.38 19.82 -2.44
C LEU A 5 -15.17 19.48 -1.58
N ASN A 6 -14.82 20.34 -0.65
CA ASN A 6 -13.69 20.08 0.22
C ASN A 6 -13.96 18.89 1.13
N ASP A 7 -15.18 18.83 1.68
CA ASP A 7 -15.55 17.70 2.52
C ASP A 7 -15.55 16.42 1.73
N LEU A 8 -16.04 16.49 0.51
CA LEU A 8 -16.09 15.32 -0.34
C LEU A 8 -14.68 14.79 -0.61
N ASN A 9 -13.76 15.67 -0.91
CA ASN A 9 -12.39 15.27 -1.17
C ASN A 9 -11.72 14.71 0.08
N LYS A 10 -11.96 15.33 1.23
CA LYS A 10 -11.37 14.86 2.47
C LYS A 10 -11.90 13.51 2.87
N ASN A 11 -13.16 13.25 2.61
CA ASN A 11 -13.83 12.04 3.07
C ASN A 11 -13.92 10.97 2.00
N SER A 12 -13.23 11.18 0.87
CA SER A 12 -13.28 10.18 -0.20
C SER A 12 -12.48 8.93 0.14
N LEU A 13 -11.57 9.01 1.11
CA LEU A 13 -10.80 7.87 1.58
C LEU A 13 -11.21 7.54 2.99
N ILE A 14 -11.53 6.28 3.23
CA ILE A 14 -11.95 5.80 4.53
C ILE A 14 -11.00 4.70 4.94
N MET A 15 -10.43 4.81 6.14
CA MET A 15 -9.53 3.80 6.67
C MET A 15 -10.33 2.81 7.48
N GLN A 16 -10.29 1.56 7.08
CA GLN A 16 -10.91 0.48 7.83
C GLN A 16 -9.82 -0.28 8.57
N TRP A 17 -9.72 -0.04 9.87
CA TRP A 17 -8.69 -0.62 10.69
C TRP A 17 -9.06 -2.05 11.10
N ASN A 18 -8.04 -2.90 11.17
CA ASN A 18 -8.22 -4.25 11.70
C ASN A 18 -8.38 -4.19 13.21
N ARG A 19 -9.20 -5.09 13.76
CA ARG A 19 -9.45 -5.11 15.19
C ARG A 19 -9.44 -6.54 15.70
N ASP A 20 -9.06 -6.69 16.97
CA ASP A 20 -9.10 -8.01 17.61
C ASP A 20 -10.51 -8.31 18.13
N ALA A 21 -10.62 -9.43 18.85
CA ALA A 21 -11.93 -9.87 19.35
C ALA A 21 -12.55 -8.89 20.34
N ASN A 22 -11.73 -8.06 20.97
CA ASN A 22 -12.20 -7.07 21.94
C ASN A 22 -12.43 -5.71 21.30
N GLY A 23 -12.27 -5.59 19.99
CA GLY A 23 -12.47 -4.33 19.29
C GLY A 23 -11.29 -3.39 19.30
N ASN A 24 -10.15 -3.82 19.81
CA ASN A 24 -8.96 -3.00 19.84
C ASN A 24 -8.20 -3.09 18.51
N PRO A 25 -7.49 -2.04 18.12
CA PRO A 25 -6.71 -2.09 16.90
C PRO A 25 -5.74 -3.27 16.93
N ALA A 26 -5.60 -3.94 15.80
CA ALA A 26 -4.75 -5.12 15.71
C ALA A 26 -4.14 -5.19 14.32
N SER A 27 -2.95 -5.79 14.25
CA SER A 27 -2.29 -6.03 12.97
C SER A 27 -2.45 -7.50 12.61
N ILE A 28 -2.74 -7.76 11.35
CA ILE A 28 -2.97 -9.10 10.84
C ILE A 28 -1.82 -9.47 9.93
N LYS A 29 -1.24 -10.65 10.14
CA LYS A 29 -0.13 -11.08 9.31
C LYS A 29 -0.62 -11.42 7.91
N ILE A 30 0.04 -10.86 6.92
CA ILE A 30 -0.26 -11.09 5.51
C ILE A 30 0.97 -11.73 4.88
N GLU A 31 0.76 -12.90 4.28
CA GLU A 31 1.82 -13.65 3.64
C GLU A 31 1.48 -13.90 2.20
N ASN A 32 2.52 -13.94 1.37
CA ASN A 32 2.35 -14.33 -0.03
C ASN A 32 1.44 -13.40 -0.82
N GLU A 33 1.48 -12.11 -0.49
CA GLU A 33 0.77 -11.14 -1.32
C GLU A 33 1.59 -10.91 -2.58
N VAL A 34 1.09 -11.41 -3.72
CA VAL A 34 1.80 -11.30 -4.99
C VAL A 34 1.34 -10.04 -5.70
N GLN A 35 2.30 -9.24 -6.13
CA GLN A 35 2.04 -8.01 -6.85
C GLN A 35 2.99 -7.92 -8.02
N GLN A 36 2.56 -7.20 -9.06
CA GLN A 36 3.43 -6.93 -10.19
C GLN A 36 3.82 -5.46 -10.14
N ILE A 37 5.11 -5.19 -10.26
CA ILE A 37 5.60 -3.81 -10.18
C ILE A 37 5.14 -3.05 -11.41
N SER A 38 4.55 -1.89 -11.19
CA SER A 38 4.04 -1.04 -12.25
C SER A 38 5.14 -0.63 -13.20
N VAL A 39 4.90 -0.78 -14.50
CA VAL A 39 5.91 -0.40 -15.50
C VAL A 39 6.00 1.10 -15.67
N THR A 40 4.98 1.83 -15.22
CA THR A 40 4.99 3.29 -15.39
C THR A 40 5.55 4.02 -14.19
N HIS A 41 5.36 3.47 -12.98
CA HIS A 41 5.74 4.18 -11.75
C HIS A 41 6.73 3.41 -10.89
N ASN A 42 7.03 2.16 -11.25
CA ASN A 42 7.98 1.32 -10.51
C ASN A 42 7.60 1.14 -9.06
N LEU A 43 6.31 0.90 -8.82
CA LEU A 43 5.82 0.72 -7.44
C LEU A 43 4.69 -0.28 -7.41
N ILE A 44 4.37 -0.71 -6.18
CA ILE A 44 3.17 -1.50 -5.92
C ILE A 44 2.39 -0.81 -4.80
N GLN A 45 1.10 -1.12 -4.72
CA GLN A 45 0.26 -0.69 -3.61
C GLN A 45 -0.09 -1.92 -2.80
N LEU A 46 0.37 -1.98 -1.56
CA LEU A 46 0.02 -3.09 -0.69
C LEU A 46 -1.48 -3.07 -0.42
N ALA A 47 -2.06 -4.26 -0.26
CA ALA A 47 -3.49 -4.39 -0.02
C ALA A 47 -3.90 -3.74 1.28
N GLN A 48 -3.01 -3.71 2.26
CA GLN A 48 -3.26 -3.06 3.54
C GLN A 48 -2.12 -2.13 3.89
N ILE A 49 -2.40 -1.19 4.79
CA ILE A 49 -1.36 -0.29 5.31
C ILE A 49 -0.48 -1.11 6.24
N PRO A 50 0.82 -1.15 5.99
CA PRO A 50 1.70 -2.01 6.78
C PRO A 50 2.00 -1.42 8.14
N ASP A 51 2.20 -2.32 9.10
CA ASP A 51 2.61 -1.93 10.45
C ASP A 51 4.11 -1.63 10.43
N GLN A 52 4.45 -0.41 10.81
CA GLN A 52 5.83 0.05 10.75
C GLN A 52 6.72 -0.70 11.75
N TYR A 53 6.14 -1.14 12.83
CA TYR A 53 6.89 -1.83 13.88
C TYR A 53 7.46 -3.17 13.38
N TYR A 54 6.64 -3.92 12.67
CA TYR A 54 7.05 -5.24 12.20
C TYR A 54 7.78 -5.20 10.86
N LYS A 55 7.69 -4.07 10.16
CA LYS A 55 8.36 -3.90 8.88
C LYS A 55 7.78 -4.77 7.78
N VAL A 56 8.11 -4.40 6.56
CA VAL A 56 7.65 -5.10 5.36
C VAL A 56 8.82 -5.91 4.80
N LYS A 57 8.51 -7.12 4.34
CA LYS A 57 9.47 -7.94 3.62
C LYS A 57 8.99 -8.07 2.18
N ILE A 58 9.90 -7.84 1.25
CA ILE A 58 9.60 -7.97 -0.18
C ILE A 58 10.63 -8.88 -0.80
N GLY A 59 10.16 -9.85 -1.58
CA GLY A 59 11.04 -10.77 -2.26
C GLY A 59 10.74 -10.88 -3.73
N THR A 60 11.75 -11.18 -4.51
CA THR A 60 11.60 -11.55 -5.92
C THR A 60 11.71 -13.07 -6.01
N GLU A 61 11.65 -13.60 -7.22
CA GLU A 61 11.83 -15.03 -7.41
C GLU A 61 13.19 -15.52 -6.96
N LYS A 62 14.16 -14.62 -6.89
CA LYS A 62 15.53 -15.00 -6.62
C LYS A 62 15.95 -14.76 -5.18
N GLN A 63 15.42 -13.71 -4.54
CA GLN A 63 15.94 -13.33 -3.23
C GLN A 63 15.01 -12.34 -2.55
N TRP A 64 15.18 -12.21 -1.25
CA TRP A 64 14.56 -11.13 -0.49
C TRP A 64 15.34 -9.85 -0.76
N LEU A 65 14.61 -8.76 -0.92
CA LEU A 65 15.21 -7.45 -1.12
C LEU A 65 15.50 -6.81 0.23
N THR A 66 16.30 -5.76 0.21
CA THR A 66 16.65 -5.02 1.42
C THR A 66 15.89 -3.71 1.46
N GLU A 67 15.30 -3.39 2.60
CA GLU A 67 14.58 -2.15 2.76
C GLU A 67 15.55 -0.98 2.92
N VAL A 68 15.29 0.11 2.19
CA VAL A 68 16.05 1.35 2.34
C VAL A 68 15.06 2.46 2.68
N PHE A 69 15.59 3.60 3.12
CA PHE A 69 14.77 4.67 3.64
C PHE A 69 14.91 5.97 2.87
N ASN A 70 15.61 5.92 1.74
CA ASN A 70 15.84 7.08 0.91
C ASN A 70 15.78 6.64 -0.55
N LYS A 71 15.06 7.40 -1.39
CA LYS A 71 14.93 7.04 -2.79
C LYS A 71 16.27 6.94 -3.51
N ARG A 72 17.25 7.70 -3.06
CA ARG A 72 18.58 7.65 -3.67
C ARG A 72 19.27 6.32 -3.47
N GLU A 73 18.81 5.54 -2.49
CA GLU A 73 19.42 4.27 -2.16
C GLU A 73 18.79 3.09 -2.90
N LEU A 74 17.81 3.37 -3.76
CA LEU A 74 17.14 2.30 -4.50
C LEU A 74 18.08 1.68 -5.52
N THR A 75 18.21 0.36 -5.45
CA THR A 75 18.98 -0.45 -6.38
C THR A 75 18.09 -1.62 -6.81
N PRO A 76 18.53 -2.43 -7.78
CA PRO A 76 17.74 -3.61 -8.15
C PRO A 76 17.56 -4.62 -7.03
N GLU A 77 18.21 -4.41 -5.88
CA GLU A 77 18.13 -5.34 -4.77
C GLU A 77 17.50 -4.72 -3.53
N THR A 78 16.92 -3.53 -3.65
CA THR A 78 16.34 -2.83 -2.51
C THR A 78 14.95 -2.31 -2.82
N PHE A 79 14.24 -1.91 -1.76
CA PHE A 79 12.91 -1.31 -1.90
C PHE A 79 12.70 -0.27 -0.81
N LEU A 80 11.74 0.62 -1.03
CA LEU A 80 11.41 1.69 -0.11
C LEU A 80 9.92 1.64 0.18
N VAL A 81 9.54 1.66 1.46
CA VAL A 81 8.14 1.59 1.86
C VAL A 81 7.68 2.92 2.42
N ASP A 82 6.51 3.37 1.95
CA ASP A 82 5.80 4.47 2.58
C ASP A 82 4.78 3.85 3.53
N TYR A 83 5.07 3.89 4.81
CA TYR A 83 4.23 3.23 5.81
C TYR A 83 2.91 3.96 6.07
N HIS A 84 2.74 5.14 5.52
CA HIS A 84 1.47 5.87 5.65
C HIS A 84 0.47 5.46 4.58
N THR A 85 0.96 5.13 3.40
CA THR A 85 0.09 4.85 2.27
C THR A 85 0.11 3.40 1.81
N GLY A 86 1.12 2.64 2.21
CA GLY A 86 1.28 1.28 1.74
C GLY A 86 1.90 1.18 0.36
N LEU A 87 2.42 2.28 -0.15
CA LEU A 87 3.14 2.25 -1.42
C LEU A 87 4.55 1.74 -1.21
N VAL A 88 5.02 0.91 -2.13
CA VAL A 88 6.38 0.39 -2.10
C VAL A 88 7.05 0.74 -3.41
N TYR A 89 8.19 1.38 -3.32
CA TYR A 89 8.93 1.88 -4.49
C TYR A 89 10.10 0.99 -4.80
N PHE A 90 10.39 0.84 -6.10
CA PHE A 90 11.45 -0.03 -6.57
C PHE A 90 12.32 0.67 -7.59
N HIS A 91 13.49 0.09 -7.81
CA HIS A 91 14.37 0.54 -8.87
C HIS A 91 13.76 0.22 -10.22
N LYS A 92 14.05 1.05 -11.21
CA LYS A 92 13.47 0.90 -12.55
C LYS A 92 13.77 -0.45 -13.18
N ASP A 93 14.89 -1.07 -12.80
CA ASP A 93 15.25 -2.38 -13.35
C ASP A 93 14.30 -3.49 -12.92
N LEU A 94 13.49 -3.25 -11.90
CA LEU A 94 12.50 -4.21 -11.45
C LEU A 94 11.12 -3.97 -12.06
N SER A 95 11.02 -2.99 -12.94
CA SER A 95 9.74 -2.63 -13.56
C SER A 95 9.08 -3.84 -14.21
N GLY A 96 7.81 -4.04 -13.93
CA GLY A 96 7.04 -5.13 -14.52
C GLY A 96 7.26 -6.50 -13.90
N LYS A 97 8.20 -6.63 -12.98
CA LYS A 97 8.50 -7.93 -12.38
C LYS A 97 7.56 -8.24 -11.21
N PRO A 98 7.30 -9.53 -10.97
CA PRO A 98 6.46 -9.91 -9.83
C PRO A 98 7.28 -9.91 -8.55
N VAL A 99 6.62 -9.54 -7.46
CA VAL A 99 7.21 -9.59 -6.12
C VAL A 99 6.20 -10.19 -5.17
N ILE A 100 6.71 -10.68 -4.04
CA ILE A 100 5.88 -11.21 -2.96
C ILE A 100 6.13 -10.35 -1.73
N ALA A 101 5.04 -9.91 -1.11
CA ALA A 101 5.10 -9.10 0.10
C ALA A 101 4.65 -9.90 1.30
N GLU A 102 5.34 -9.69 2.40
CA GLU A 102 4.99 -10.28 3.69
C GLU A 102 5.09 -9.18 4.73
N TYR A 103 3.99 -8.96 5.46
CA TYR A 103 3.95 -7.85 6.42
C TYR A 103 2.76 -8.02 7.34
N TYR A 104 2.65 -7.15 8.32
CA TYR A 104 1.48 -7.08 9.19
C TYR A 104 0.64 -5.91 8.74
N GLY A 105 -0.62 -6.17 8.39
CA GLY A 105 -1.53 -5.15 7.88
C GLY A 105 -2.37 -4.56 8.99
N ARG A 106 -2.48 -3.24 9.01
CA ARG A 106 -3.26 -2.51 10.02
C ARG A 106 -4.68 -2.24 9.57
N GLY A 107 -4.92 -2.27 8.29
CA GLY A 107 -6.24 -1.99 7.75
C GLY A 107 -6.16 -1.59 6.30
N VAL A 108 -7.32 -1.37 5.71
CA VAL A 108 -7.40 -1.02 4.29
C VAL A 108 -7.93 0.39 4.14
N VAL A 109 -7.56 1.02 3.03
CA VAL A 109 -8.08 2.32 2.67
C VAL A 109 -9.16 2.10 1.63
N LEU A 110 -10.35 2.60 1.90
CA LEU A 110 -11.49 2.45 1.01
C LEU A 110 -11.84 3.81 0.41
N LEU A 111 -12.32 3.75 -0.82
CA LEU A 111 -12.87 4.97 -1.43
C LEU A 111 -14.31 5.12 -0.99
N SER A 112 -14.70 6.35 -0.67
CA SER A 112 -16.08 6.61 -0.35
C SER A 112 -16.95 6.46 -1.60
N ASP A 113 -18.22 6.19 -1.39
CA ASP A 113 -19.15 6.07 -2.51
C ASP A 113 -19.19 7.35 -3.33
N ALA A 114 -19.11 8.49 -2.66
CA ALA A 114 -19.14 9.77 -3.36
C ALA A 114 -17.99 9.89 -4.34
N ARG A 115 -16.81 9.44 -3.95
CA ARG A 115 -15.66 9.52 -4.83
C ARG A 115 -15.80 8.56 -5.99
N ILE A 116 -16.30 7.35 -5.72
CA ILE A 116 -16.50 6.37 -6.77
C ILE A 116 -17.49 6.90 -7.79
N PHE A 117 -18.59 7.50 -7.30
CA PHE A 117 -19.58 8.06 -8.19
C PHE A 117 -19.00 9.13 -9.09
N HIS A 118 -18.18 10.01 -8.52
CA HIS A 118 -17.56 11.08 -9.29
C HIS A 118 -16.61 10.56 -10.36
N LYS A 119 -15.97 9.48 -10.12
CA LYS A 119 -15.06 8.91 -11.13
C LYS A 119 -15.81 8.41 -12.34
N THR A 120 -17.00 7.89 -12.14
CA THR A 120 -17.81 7.39 -13.25
C THR A 120 -18.64 8.49 -13.85
N GLY A 121 -18.84 9.54 -13.13
CA GLY A 121 -19.75 10.58 -13.54
C GLY A 121 -19.39 11.23 -14.78
N GLU A 122 -19.44 10.82 -15.13
CA GLU A 122 -19.56 11.13 -15.94
C GLU A 122 -19.67 11.89 -16.27
N ASN A 123 -19.37 11.79 -16.24
CA ASN A 123 -19.25 12.30 -16.32
C ASN A 123 -19.21 12.66 -16.51
#